data_5c6c724f1378fe02086925b751f9a9c0
#
_entry.id   5c6c724f1378fe02086925b751f9a9c0
#
_cell.length_a   1.000
_cell.length_b   1.000
_cell.length_c   1.000
_cell.angle_alpha   90.00
_cell.angle_beta   90.00
_cell.angle_gamma   90.00
#
_symmetry.space_group_name_H-M   'P 1'
#
loop_
_entity.id
_entity.type
_entity.pdbx_description
1 polymer ?
#
loop_
_entity_poly.entity_id
_entity_poly.type
_entity_poly.pdbx_seq_one_letter_code
_entity_poly.pdbx_strand_id
1 'polypeptide(L)'
;MDNYDEILDCIFGLGQIINEQGPSSVNIEDININKEYASLVKSGFTHLLNGTQIKNILWSSEIIYYIINHSNITQHEIQEILLMEEILVLFQNGPVEQLSEILHRCGSYDLIMKYSEWLEEFIKSKNI
;
A
#
# COMPACT_ATOMS: atom_id res chain seq x y z
N MET A 1 -19.68 -8.32 2.15
CA MET A 1 -18.88 -7.10 2.29
C MET A 1 -17.42 -7.43 2.06
N ASP A 2 -16.77 -6.68 1.19
CA ASP A 2 -15.36 -6.93 0.89
C ASP A 2 -14.48 -6.46 2.04
N ASN A 3 -13.54 -7.32 2.43
CA ASN A 3 -12.62 -7.02 3.51
C ASN A 3 -11.22 -6.80 2.93
N TYR A 4 -10.71 -5.58 3.08
CA TYR A 4 -9.39 -5.18 2.60
C TYR A 4 -8.38 -5.02 3.74
N ASP A 5 -8.73 -5.46 4.94
CA ASP A 5 -7.91 -5.22 6.13
C ASP A 5 -6.50 -5.80 6.03
N GLU A 6 -6.36 -6.99 5.44
CA GLU A 6 -5.04 -7.62 5.33
C GLU A 6 -4.07 -6.77 4.52
N ILE A 7 -4.50 -6.30 3.35
CA ILE A 7 -3.63 -5.48 2.50
C ILE A 7 -3.42 -4.09 3.11
N LEU A 8 -4.46 -3.50 3.69
CA LEU A 8 -4.36 -2.20 4.34
C LEU A 8 -3.42 -2.25 5.55
N ASP A 9 -3.55 -3.27 6.39
CA ASP A 9 -2.69 -3.44 7.56
C ASP A 9 -1.22 -3.60 7.14
N CYS A 10 -0.97 -4.35 6.09
CA CYS A 10 0.37 -4.53 5.56
C CYS A 10 0.95 -3.18 5.10
N ILE A 11 0.22 -2.45 4.27
CA ILE A 11 0.74 -1.23 3.65
C ILE A 11 0.86 -0.09 4.65
N PHE A 12 -0.17 0.15 5.46
CA PHE A 12 -0.11 1.23 6.46
C PHE A 12 0.89 0.91 7.57
N GLY A 13 1.01 -0.37 7.96
CA GLY A 13 2.03 -0.78 8.94
C GLY A 13 3.44 -0.52 8.46
N LEU A 14 3.74 -0.86 7.21
CA LEU A 14 5.06 -0.60 6.63
C LEU A 14 5.29 0.91 6.44
N GLY A 15 4.27 1.64 6.02
CA GLY A 15 4.35 3.09 5.89
C GLY A 15 4.67 3.76 7.22
N GLN A 16 4.05 3.29 8.29
CA GLN A 16 4.33 3.78 9.64
C GLN A 16 5.79 3.55 10.03
N ILE A 17 6.31 2.36 9.80
CA ILE A 17 7.70 2.03 10.11
C ILE A 17 8.66 2.92 9.31
N ILE A 18 8.42 3.09 8.02
CA ILE A 18 9.24 3.94 7.17
C ILE A 18 9.26 5.38 7.68
N ASN A 19 8.10 5.90 8.05
CA ASN A 19 7.98 7.28 8.51
C ASN A 19 8.67 7.50 9.87
N GLU A 20 8.56 6.54 10.79
CA GLU A 20 9.07 6.69 12.14
C GLU A 20 10.55 6.31 12.29
N GLN A 21 11.00 5.30 11.55
CA GLN A 21 12.32 4.70 11.71
C GLN A 21 13.21 4.80 10.49
N GLY A 22 12.66 5.26 9.37
CA GLY A 22 13.37 5.38 8.10
C GLY A 22 13.25 4.16 7.21
N PRO A 23 13.52 4.34 5.90
CA PRO A 23 13.34 3.26 4.92
C PRO A 23 14.23 2.04 5.16
N SER A 24 15.40 2.22 5.77
CA SER A 24 16.32 1.12 6.05
C SER A 24 15.80 0.15 7.11
N SER A 25 14.77 0.55 7.86
CA SER A 25 14.16 -0.30 8.89
C SER A 25 13.21 -1.35 8.34
N VAL A 26 12.87 -1.26 7.05
CA VAL A 26 11.98 -2.21 6.40
C VAL A 26 12.78 -3.23 5.63
N ASN A 27 12.59 -4.50 5.97
CA ASN A 27 13.13 -5.61 5.19
C ASN A 27 12.02 -6.16 4.30
N ILE A 28 12.19 -6.00 2.98
CA ILE A 28 11.19 -6.43 2.00
C ILE A 28 10.89 -7.92 2.12
N GLU A 29 11.88 -8.72 2.48
CA GLU A 29 11.70 -10.16 2.63
C GLU A 29 10.79 -10.53 3.82
N ASP A 30 10.61 -9.62 4.77
CA ASP A 30 9.74 -9.84 5.92
C ASP A 30 8.28 -9.47 5.62
N ILE A 31 7.98 -8.97 4.44
CA ILE A 31 6.60 -8.71 4.04
C ILE A 31 5.88 -10.05 3.94
N ASN A 32 4.94 -10.24 4.86
CA ASN A 32 4.20 -11.50 4.98
C ASN A 32 2.71 -11.25 4.77
N ILE A 33 2.27 -11.42 3.54
CA ILE A 33 0.88 -11.36 3.19
C ILE A 33 0.49 -12.68 2.52
N ASN A 34 -0.57 -13.31 3.01
CA ASN A 34 -0.98 -14.63 2.55
C ASN A 34 -1.85 -14.53 1.30
N LYS A 35 -1.27 -14.01 0.23
CA LYS A 35 -1.91 -13.84 -1.08
C LYS A 35 -0.92 -14.18 -2.18
N GLU A 36 -1.42 -14.71 -3.28
CA GLU A 36 -0.57 -15.03 -4.42
C GLU A 36 0.11 -13.78 -4.99
N TYR A 37 -0.52 -12.62 -4.87
CA TYR A 37 0.05 -11.37 -5.36
C TYR A 37 1.06 -10.72 -4.40
N ALA A 38 1.51 -11.44 -3.38
CA ALA A 38 2.49 -10.90 -2.43
C ALA A 38 3.76 -10.39 -3.12
N SER A 39 4.14 -11.00 -4.24
CA SER A 39 5.29 -10.53 -5.03
C SER A 39 5.09 -9.11 -5.56
N LEU A 40 3.87 -8.73 -5.90
CA LEU A 40 3.56 -7.36 -6.33
C LEU A 40 3.69 -6.37 -5.18
N VAL A 41 3.29 -6.77 -3.97
CA VAL A 41 3.45 -5.93 -2.78
C VAL A 41 4.93 -5.64 -2.53
N LYS A 42 5.76 -6.68 -2.59
CA LYS A 42 7.21 -6.54 -2.43
C LYS A 42 7.81 -5.64 -3.50
N SER A 43 7.41 -5.82 -4.76
CA SER A 43 7.87 -5.01 -5.86
C SER A 43 7.48 -3.53 -5.67
N GLY A 44 6.24 -3.27 -5.29
CA GLY A 44 5.76 -1.92 -5.04
C GLY A 44 6.56 -1.21 -3.95
N PHE A 45 6.79 -1.88 -2.83
CA PHE A 45 7.61 -1.31 -1.77
C PHE A 45 9.07 -1.14 -2.16
N THR A 46 9.61 -2.06 -2.96
CA THR A 46 10.97 -1.91 -3.50
C THR A 46 11.09 -0.63 -4.33
N HIS A 47 10.12 -0.37 -5.21
CA HIS A 47 10.09 0.86 -5.98
C HIS A 47 9.98 2.09 -5.08
N LEU A 48 9.12 2.04 -4.06
CA LEU A 48 8.94 3.14 -3.13
C LEU A 48 10.25 3.46 -2.40
N LEU A 49 10.93 2.45 -1.87
CA LEU A 49 12.17 2.60 -1.10
C LEU A 49 13.33 3.07 -1.97
N ASN A 50 13.36 2.69 -3.25
CA ASN A 50 14.40 3.09 -4.19
C ASN A 50 14.14 4.46 -4.84
N GLY A 51 13.03 5.11 -4.51
CA GLY A 51 12.68 6.39 -5.10
C GLY A 51 12.20 6.32 -6.54
N THR A 52 11.93 5.10 -7.04
CA THR A 52 11.37 4.91 -8.38
C THR A 52 9.93 5.38 -8.40
N GLN A 53 9.55 6.15 -9.42
CA GLN A 53 8.18 6.65 -9.54
C GLN A 53 7.20 5.51 -9.76
N ILE A 54 6.30 5.30 -8.81
CA ILE A 54 5.34 4.18 -8.86
C ILE A 54 4.33 4.37 -9.99
N LYS A 55 4.04 5.62 -10.35
CA LYS A 55 3.14 5.93 -11.47
C LYS A 55 3.73 5.61 -12.83
N ASN A 56 5.02 5.25 -12.91
CA ASN A 56 5.61 5.01 -14.21
C ASN A 56 5.06 3.73 -14.85
N ILE A 57 5.28 3.64 -16.16
CA ILE A 57 4.78 2.54 -16.98
C ILE A 57 5.29 1.18 -16.51
N LEU A 58 6.52 1.13 -15.96
CA LEU A 58 7.13 -0.15 -15.58
C LEU A 58 6.32 -0.88 -14.51
N TRP A 59 5.91 -0.17 -13.46
CA TRP A 59 5.16 -0.83 -12.40
C TRP A 59 3.73 -1.15 -12.83
N SER A 60 3.11 -0.26 -13.58
CA SER A 60 1.80 -0.54 -14.18
C SER A 60 1.85 -1.77 -15.08
N SER A 61 2.93 -1.92 -15.84
CA SER A 61 3.14 -3.09 -16.68
C SER A 61 3.28 -4.37 -15.88
N GLU A 62 3.93 -4.33 -14.72
CA GLU A 62 4.04 -5.47 -13.82
C GLU A 62 2.67 -5.96 -13.36
N ILE A 63 1.79 -5.03 -12.99
CA ILE A 63 0.43 -5.35 -12.56
C ILE A 63 -0.37 -5.98 -13.70
N ILE A 64 -0.32 -5.38 -14.88
CA ILE A 64 -1.02 -5.89 -16.06
C ILE A 64 -0.51 -7.29 -16.40
N TYR A 65 0.81 -7.47 -16.41
CA TYR A 65 1.41 -8.76 -16.68
C TYR A 65 0.93 -9.82 -15.67
N TYR A 66 0.91 -9.46 -14.39
CA TYR A 66 0.43 -10.36 -13.33
C TYR A 66 -1.01 -10.79 -13.58
N ILE A 67 -1.88 -9.82 -13.84
CA ILE A 67 -3.32 -10.10 -14.06
C ILE A 67 -3.53 -11.00 -15.28
N ILE A 68 -2.82 -10.73 -16.36
CA ILE A 68 -2.93 -11.53 -17.59
C ILE A 68 -2.47 -12.97 -17.35
N ASN A 69 -1.43 -13.16 -16.55
CA ASN A 69 -0.84 -14.48 -16.34
C ASN A 69 -1.46 -15.28 -15.19
N HIS A 70 -2.44 -14.73 -14.50
CA HIS A 70 -3.14 -15.41 -13.40
C HIS A 70 -4.64 -15.47 -13.70
N SER A 71 -5.03 -16.43 -14.54
CA SER A 71 -6.41 -16.55 -15.01
C SER A 71 -7.43 -16.80 -13.90
N ASN A 72 -6.97 -17.28 -12.75
CA ASN A 72 -7.85 -17.57 -11.61
C ASN A 72 -7.97 -16.38 -10.63
N ILE A 73 -7.39 -15.24 -10.97
CA ILE A 73 -7.46 -14.07 -10.10
C ILE A 73 -8.91 -13.61 -9.96
N THR A 74 -9.33 -13.32 -8.73
CA THR A 74 -10.70 -12.89 -8.45
C THR A 74 -10.83 -11.38 -8.62
N GLN A 75 -12.06 -10.92 -8.80
CA GLN A 75 -12.36 -9.49 -8.84
C GLN A 75 -11.90 -8.79 -7.55
N HIS A 76 -12.09 -9.44 -6.41
CA HIS A 76 -11.67 -8.90 -5.12
C HIS A 76 -10.14 -8.72 -5.07
N GLU A 77 -9.38 -9.71 -5.54
CA GLU A 77 -7.92 -9.63 -5.57
C GLU A 77 -7.43 -8.51 -6.50
N ILE A 78 -8.10 -8.31 -7.64
CA ILE A 78 -7.77 -7.20 -8.54
C ILE A 78 -8.00 -5.86 -7.82
N GLN A 79 -9.10 -5.73 -7.09
CA GLN A 79 -9.37 -4.51 -6.32
C GLN A 79 -8.33 -4.28 -5.22
N GLU A 80 -7.88 -5.34 -4.57
CA GLU A 80 -6.81 -5.24 -3.57
C GLU A 80 -5.51 -4.73 -4.19
N ILE A 81 -5.15 -5.25 -5.36
CA ILE A 81 -3.93 -4.83 -6.08
C ILE A 81 -4.01 -3.35 -6.48
N LEU A 82 -5.16 -2.94 -7.01
CA LEU A 82 -5.36 -1.55 -7.43
C LEU A 82 -5.37 -0.60 -6.23
N LEU A 83 -5.94 -1.03 -5.13
CA LEU A 83 -5.94 -0.26 -3.88
C LEU A 83 -4.52 -0.08 -3.36
N MET A 84 -3.71 -1.13 -3.38
CA MET A 84 -2.31 -1.07 -3.01
C MET A 84 -1.55 -0.05 -3.86
N GLU A 85 -1.73 -0.10 -5.18
CA GLU A 85 -1.08 0.86 -6.08
C GLU A 85 -1.46 2.29 -5.72
N GLU A 86 -2.74 2.54 -5.52
CA GLU A 86 -3.24 3.87 -5.15
C GLU A 86 -2.58 4.37 -3.87
N ILE A 87 -2.51 3.53 -2.84
CA ILE A 87 -1.91 3.91 -1.56
C ILE A 87 -0.42 4.20 -1.69
N LEU A 88 0.33 3.36 -2.40
CA LEU A 88 1.76 3.56 -2.59
C LEU A 88 2.06 4.85 -3.38
N VAL A 89 1.24 5.15 -4.37
CA VAL A 89 1.35 6.42 -5.11
C VAL A 89 1.14 7.61 -4.17
N LEU A 90 0.17 7.52 -3.27
CA LEU A 90 -0.10 8.59 -2.32
C LEU A 90 1.04 8.76 -1.31
N PHE A 91 1.65 7.68 -0.86
CA PHE A 91 2.85 7.77 -0.01
C PHE A 91 3.98 8.51 -0.72
N GLN A 92 4.11 8.31 -2.01
CA GLN A 92 5.22 8.86 -2.77
C GLN A 92 4.98 10.30 -3.24
N ASN A 93 3.79 10.57 -3.77
CA ASN A 93 3.50 11.83 -4.46
C ASN A 93 2.31 12.59 -3.88
N GLY A 94 1.57 12.01 -2.94
CA GLY A 94 0.38 12.64 -2.37
C GLY A 94 -0.76 12.79 -3.39
N PRO A 95 -1.82 13.52 -3.03
CA PRO A 95 -2.02 14.18 -1.74
C PRO A 95 -2.27 13.19 -0.60
N VAL A 96 -1.52 13.37 0.48
CA VAL A 96 -1.53 12.42 1.60
C VAL A 96 -2.87 12.38 2.35
N GLU A 97 -3.68 13.43 2.22
CA GLU A 97 -5.01 13.48 2.81
C GLU A 97 -5.93 12.37 2.30
N GLN A 98 -5.70 11.91 1.07
CA GLN A 98 -6.50 10.81 0.51
C GLN A 98 -6.25 9.47 1.19
N LEU A 99 -5.11 9.34 1.89
CA LEU A 99 -4.84 8.14 2.67
C LEU A 99 -5.88 7.93 3.77
N SER A 100 -6.26 9.04 4.44
CA SER A 100 -7.31 8.98 5.45
C SER A 100 -8.66 8.58 4.87
N GLU A 101 -9.00 9.11 3.69
CA GLU A 101 -10.24 8.73 3.01
C GLU A 101 -10.28 7.26 2.65
N ILE A 102 -9.16 6.72 2.16
CA ILE A 102 -9.07 5.30 1.81
C ILE A 102 -9.25 4.44 3.05
N LEU A 103 -8.57 4.80 4.14
CA LEU A 103 -8.68 4.04 5.39
C LEU A 103 -10.12 3.99 5.89
N HIS A 104 -10.83 5.14 5.87
CA HIS A 104 -12.21 5.19 6.34
C HIS A 104 -13.20 4.52 5.41
N ARG A 105 -12.90 4.48 4.11
CA ARG A 105 -13.78 3.83 3.13
C ARG A 105 -13.62 2.31 3.09
N CYS A 106 -12.39 1.83 3.25
CA CYS A 106 -12.04 0.42 3.01
C CYS A 106 -11.64 -0.34 4.27
N GLY A 107 -11.25 0.35 5.33
CA GLY A 107 -10.79 -0.30 6.55
C GLY A 107 -11.91 -0.59 7.54
N SER A 108 -11.70 -1.62 8.36
CA SER A 108 -12.59 -1.90 9.47
C SER A 108 -12.41 -0.86 10.58
N TYR A 109 -13.33 -0.83 11.52
CA TYR A 109 -13.25 0.04 12.70
C TYR A 109 -11.93 -0.17 13.44
N ASP A 110 -11.54 -1.42 13.65
CA ASP A 110 -10.30 -1.76 14.36
C ASP A 110 -9.05 -1.20 13.62
N LEU A 111 -9.04 -1.29 12.32
CA LEU A 111 -7.95 -0.79 11.52
C LEU A 111 -7.88 0.74 11.53
N ILE A 112 -9.04 1.38 11.46
CA ILE A 112 -9.14 2.83 11.56
C ILE A 112 -8.58 3.30 12.91
N MET A 113 -8.95 2.65 13.98
CA MET A 113 -8.45 2.98 15.32
C MET A 113 -6.95 2.76 15.45
N LYS A 114 -6.43 1.73 14.76
CA LYS A 114 -5.01 1.42 14.80
C LYS A 114 -4.14 2.48 14.13
N TYR A 115 -4.58 3.02 13.00
CA TYR A 115 -3.74 3.87 12.17
C TYR A 115 -4.12 5.35 12.11
N SER A 116 -5.30 5.74 12.61
CA SER A 116 -5.78 7.12 12.48
C SER A 116 -4.85 8.15 13.12
N GLU A 117 -4.35 7.88 14.31
CA GLU A 117 -3.48 8.81 15.02
C GLU A 117 -2.17 9.02 14.28
N TRP A 118 -1.52 7.93 13.89
CA TRP A 118 -0.30 8.00 13.12
C TRP A 118 -0.52 8.75 11.80
N LEU A 119 -1.60 8.41 11.11
CA LEU A 119 -1.90 9.00 9.81
C LEU A 119 -2.15 10.51 9.92
N GLU A 120 -2.84 10.94 10.98
CA GLU A 120 -3.07 12.36 11.23
C GLU A 120 -1.74 13.10 11.39
N GLU A 121 -0.81 12.55 12.16
CA GLU A 121 0.52 13.14 12.34
C GLU A 121 1.32 13.15 11.04
N PHE A 122 1.23 12.08 10.27
CA PHE A 122 1.90 11.99 8.97
C PHE A 122 1.39 13.08 8.02
N ILE A 123 0.08 13.28 7.93
CA ILE A 123 -0.53 14.31 7.10
C ILE A 123 -0.03 15.69 7.52
N LYS A 124 -0.03 15.97 8.81
CA LYS A 124 0.46 17.25 9.33
C LYS A 124 1.92 17.49 8.98
N SER A 125 2.75 16.47 9.07
CA SER A 125 4.19 16.60 8.78
C SER A 125 4.46 16.91 7.32
N LYS A 126 3.59 16.45 6.40
CA LYS A 126 3.76 16.71 4.97
C LYS A 126 3.19 18.05 4.51
N ASN A 127 2.38 18.70 5.32
CA ASN A 127 1.74 19.97 4.98
C ASN A 127 2.45 21.21 5.56
N ILE A 128 3.66 21.05 6.07
CA ILE A 128 4.48 22.14 6.60
C ILE A 128 5.22 22.85 5.49
#